data_3647b5133985c5930500ae95a2296ad3
#
_entry.id   3647b5133985c5930500ae95a2296ad3
#
_cell.length_a   1.000
_cell.length_b   1.000
_cell.length_c   1.000
_cell.angle_alpha   90.00
_cell.angle_beta   90.00
_cell.angle_gamma   90.00
#
_symmetry.space_group_name_H-M   'P 1'
#
loop_
_entity.id
_entity.type
_entity.pdbx_description
1 polymer ?
#
loop_
_entity_poly.entity_id
_entity_poly.type
_entity_poly.pdbx_seq_one_letter_code
_entity_poly.pdbx_strand_id
1 'polypeptide(L)'
;ADLANIEGRKVAWYANEEWKLDAFRDYDAGVGHDLYNLAYARAFRVPVESVTKDQRAIGKVMELMLGYAGGVGAFVTGAAGYGFDLEKLADDIYETLPRVEVEEAYNFLEWIKDKKSQRYGLTDKAFITVDTLKRLWRKAHPATTGIWAAIQRAAELAIITREPQEAGLLKFEMKGAWLRVRLASGRYLCYPFAKYDNEKGISYYGVDRYTRKWQEIRTYSGKLLENICQS
;
A
#
# COMPACT_ATOMS: atom_id res chain seq x y z
N ALA A 1 20.98 -12.58 9.06
CA ALA A 1 20.18 -13.13 7.97
C ALA A 1 19.04 -12.15 7.69
N ASP A 2 18.95 -11.66 6.47
CA ASP A 2 17.83 -10.83 6.05
C ASP A 2 16.61 -11.75 5.87
N LEU A 3 15.53 -11.48 6.62
CA LEU A 3 14.30 -12.22 6.48
C LEU A 3 13.61 -11.79 5.18
N ALA A 4 13.57 -12.68 4.21
CA ALA A 4 12.95 -12.43 2.92
C ALA A 4 11.54 -11.85 3.07
N ASN A 5 11.34 -10.63 2.53
CA ASN A 5 10.06 -9.92 2.51
C ASN A 5 9.41 -9.69 3.90
N ILE A 6 10.22 -9.34 4.92
CA ILE A 6 9.72 -9.17 6.31
C ILE A 6 8.60 -8.13 6.41
N GLU A 7 8.67 -7.05 5.63
CA GLU A 7 7.61 -6.03 5.61
C GLU A 7 6.30 -6.58 5.06
N GLY A 8 6.34 -7.32 3.95
CA GLY A 8 5.17 -7.97 3.38
C GLY A 8 4.54 -9.01 4.31
N ARG A 9 5.37 -9.74 5.08
CA ARG A 9 4.93 -10.68 6.12
C ARG A 9 4.21 -9.95 7.25
N LYS A 10 4.77 -8.84 7.74
CA LYS A 10 4.14 -8.02 8.79
C LYS A 10 2.82 -7.40 8.31
N VAL A 11 2.77 -6.87 7.08
CA VAL A 11 1.51 -6.36 6.49
C VAL A 11 0.45 -7.46 6.46
N ALA A 12 0.79 -8.64 5.93
CA ALA A 12 -0.13 -9.77 5.86
C ALA A 12 -0.62 -10.20 7.25
N TRP A 13 0.27 -10.20 8.25
CA TRP A 13 -0.07 -10.56 9.62
C TRP A 13 -1.00 -9.55 10.29
N TYR A 14 -0.71 -8.25 10.20
CA TYR A 14 -1.60 -7.21 10.75
C TYR A 14 -2.95 -7.14 10.04
N ALA A 15 -2.96 -7.43 8.73
CA ALA A 15 -4.18 -7.46 7.94
C ALA A 15 -4.99 -8.75 8.09
N ASN A 16 -4.37 -9.81 8.60
CA ASN A 16 -4.91 -11.17 8.54
C ASN A 16 -5.24 -11.61 7.10
N GLU A 17 -4.30 -11.36 6.16
CA GLU A 17 -4.42 -11.74 4.75
C GLU A 17 -4.06 -13.24 4.62
N GLU A 18 -5.03 -14.13 4.92
CA GLU A 18 -4.83 -15.58 5.11
C GLU A 18 -4.05 -16.23 3.96
N TRP A 19 -4.49 -16.01 2.71
CA TRP A 19 -3.83 -16.64 1.56
C TRP A 19 -2.34 -16.29 1.48
N LYS A 20 -1.98 -15.07 1.90
CA LYS A 20 -0.61 -14.57 1.87
C LYS A 20 0.20 -15.13 3.02
N LEU A 21 -0.42 -15.31 4.16
CA LEU A 21 0.19 -15.99 5.31
C LEU A 21 0.47 -17.46 4.98
N ASP A 22 -0.47 -18.15 4.33
CA ASP A 22 -0.28 -19.53 3.85
C ASP A 22 0.83 -19.61 2.80
N ALA A 23 0.84 -18.69 1.82
CA ALA A 23 1.91 -18.62 0.84
C ALA A 23 3.31 -18.45 1.47
N PHE A 24 3.43 -17.69 2.54
CA PHE A 24 4.68 -17.58 3.27
C PHE A 24 5.06 -18.85 4.02
N ARG A 25 4.08 -19.55 4.63
CA ARG A 25 4.32 -20.85 5.31
C ARG A 25 4.80 -21.90 4.31
N ASP A 26 4.14 -21.99 3.15
CA ASP A 26 4.50 -22.95 2.09
C ASP A 26 5.89 -22.63 1.51
N TYR A 27 6.19 -21.36 1.30
CA TYR A 27 7.51 -20.92 0.83
C TYR A 27 8.63 -21.30 1.84
N ASP A 28 8.39 -21.05 3.14
CA ASP A 28 9.34 -21.39 4.20
C ASP A 28 9.53 -22.91 4.36
N ALA A 29 8.49 -23.68 4.04
CA ALA A 29 8.54 -25.16 4.01
C ALA A 29 9.20 -25.71 2.73
N GLY A 30 9.53 -24.84 1.75
CA GLY A 30 10.14 -25.24 0.49
C GLY A 30 9.19 -25.93 -0.50
N VAL A 31 7.87 -25.82 -0.28
CA VAL A 31 6.83 -26.42 -1.14
C VAL A 31 6.00 -25.39 -1.90
N GLY A 32 6.15 -24.10 -1.54
CA GLY A 32 5.37 -22.99 -2.09
C GLY A 32 6.07 -22.25 -3.23
N HIS A 33 5.29 -21.49 -3.96
CA HIS A 33 5.77 -20.61 -5.01
C HIS A 33 6.31 -19.28 -4.44
N ASP A 34 7.16 -18.61 -5.21
CA ASP A 34 7.63 -17.26 -4.93
C ASP A 34 6.44 -16.28 -4.82
N LEU A 35 6.46 -15.42 -3.79
CA LEU A 35 5.37 -14.49 -3.51
C LEU A 35 5.06 -13.54 -4.67
N TYR A 36 6.07 -13.15 -5.46
CA TYR A 36 5.88 -12.24 -6.59
C TYR A 36 5.16 -12.93 -7.75
N ASN A 37 5.43 -14.23 -7.95
CA ASN A 37 4.66 -15.05 -8.90
C ASN A 37 3.20 -15.14 -8.44
N LEU A 38 2.97 -15.41 -7.16
CA LEU A 38 1.62 -15.49 -6.58
C LEU A 38 0.87 -14.16 -6.67
N ALA A 39 1.54 -13.04 -6.43
CA ALA A 39 0.94 -11.71 -6.53
C ALA A 39 0.44 -11.41 -7.96
N TYR A 40 1.26 -11.72 -8.96
CA TYR A 40 0.83 -11.60 -10.35
C TYR A 40 -0.32 -12.55 -10.66
N ALA A 41 -0.15 -13.84 -10.37
CA ALA A 41 -1.14 -14.87 -10.67
C ALA A 41 -2.52 -14.54 -10.08
N ARG A 42 -2.59 -14.09 -8.83
CA ARG A 42 -3.86 -13.69 -8.20
C ARG A 42 -4.46 -12.43 -8.81
N ALA A 43 -3.65 -11.41 -9.07
CA ALA A 43 -4.13 -10.17 -9.67
C ALA A 43 -4.74 -10.40 -11.06
N PHE A 44 -4.08 -11.23 -11.87
CA PHE A 44 -4.50 -11.51 -13.24
C PHE A 44 -5.36 -12.79 -13.39
N ARG A 45 -5.58 -13.53 -12.29
CA ARG A 45 -6.35 -14.79 -12.26
C ARG A 45 -5.82 -15.84 -13.24
N VAL A 46 -4.50 -15.99 -13.27
CA VAL A 46 -3.81 -17.00 -14.08
C VAL A 46 -3.16 -18.06 -13.17
N PRO A 47 -2.90 -19.28 -13.68
CA PRO A 47 -2.14 -20.28 -12.94
C PRO A 47 -0.73 -19.77 -12.61
N VAL A 48 -0.25 -20.02 -11.38
CA VAL A 48 1.06 -19.53 -10.95
C VAL A 48 2.21 -20.14 -11.73
N GLU A 49 2.04 -21.36 -12.21
CA GLU A 49 3.01 -22.09 -13.05
C GLU A 49 3.20 -21.45 -14.42
N SER A 50 2.21 -20.68 -14.89
CA SER A 50 2.26 -19.98 -16.17
C SER A 50 2.97 -18.63 -16.10
N VAL A 51 3.31 -18.15 -14.89
CA VAL A 51 3.89 -16.83 -14.70
C VAL A 51 5.32 -16.77 -15.22
N THR A 52 5.56 -15.92 -16.21
CA THR A 52 6.88 -15.69 -16.79
C THR A 52 7.77 -14.85 -15.89
N LYS A 53 9.06 -14.78 -16.22
CA LYS A 53 10.03 -13.94 -15.48
C LYS A 53 9.64 -12.45 -15.51
N ASP A 54 9.14 -11.96 -16.64
CA ASP A 54 8.74 -10.55 -16.77
C ASP A 54 7.46 -10.26 -15.97
N GLN A 55 6.50 -11.18 -16.01
CA GLN A 55 5.29 -11.10 -15.19
C GLN A 55 5.59 -11.16 -13.68
N ARG A 56 6.55 -12.00 -13.26
CA ARG A 56 7.06 -12.00 -11.88
C ARG A 56 7.63 -10.65 -11.48
N ALA A 57 8.35 -10.00 -12.39
CA ALA A 57 8.92 -8.68 -12.13
C ALA A 57 7.82 -7.61 -11.91
N ILE A 58 6.71 -7.67 -12.68
CA ILE A 58 5.52 -6.85 -12.43
C ILE A 58 4.94 -7.15 -11.05
N GLY A 59 4.76 -8.41 -10.69
CA GLY A 59 4.28 -8.82 -9.37
C GLY A 59 5.16 -8.29 -8.23
N LYS A 60 6.48 -8.26 -8.43
CA LYS A 60 7.43 -7.67 -7.47
C LYS A 60 7.17 -6.17 -7.25
N VAL A 61 7.03 -5.40 -8.33
CA VAL A 61 6.75 -3.96 -8.21
C VAL A 61 5.39 -3.73 -7.55
N MET A 62 4.37 -4.50 -7.91
CA MET A 62 3.05 -4.43 -7.28
C MET A 62 3.14 -4.66 -5.77
N GLU A 63 3.81 -5.72 -5.32
CA GLU A 63 3.95 -6.05 -3.90
C GLU A 63 4.69 -4.97 -3.10
N LEU A 64 5.80 -4.48 -3.62
CA LEU A 64 6.63 -3.53 -2.91
C LEU A 64 6.03 -2.11 -2.86
N MET A 65 5.30 -1.71 -3.91
CA MET A 65 4.81 -0.33 -4.03
C MET A 65 3.38 -0.15 -3.52
N LEU A 66 2.56 -1.21 -3.49
CA LEU A 66 1.14 -1.09 -3.18
C LEU A 66 0.79 -1.49 -1.74
N GLY A 67 1.65 -2.22 -1.04
CA GLY A 67 1.38 -2.75 0.30
C GLY A 67 1.04 -1.70 1.37
N TYR A 68 1.50 -0.47 1.21
CA TYR A 68 1.26 0.66 2.12
C TYR A 68 0.31 1.71 1.53
N ALA A 69 -0.77 1.25 0.92
CA ALA A 69 -1.77 2.09 0.26
C ALA A 69 -1.19 2.96 -0.87
N GLY A 70 -0.09 2.52 -1.49
CA GLY A 70 0.53 3.19 -2.61
C GLY A 70 -0.45 3.39 -3.78
N GLY A 71 -0.30 4.52 -4.48
CA GLY A 71 -1.03 4.87 -5.68
C GLY A 71 -0.15 4.83 -6.92
N VAL A 72 -0.63 5.43 -8.02
CA VAL A 72 0.12 5.54 -9.28
C VAL A 72 1.51 6.17 -9.05
N GLY A 73 1.61 7.25 -8.25
CA GLY A 73 2.91 7.88 -7.97
C GLY A 73 3.91 6.98 -7.26
N ALA A 74 3.46 6.17 -6.30
CA ALA A 74 4.32 5.19 -5.63
C ALA A 74 4.80 4.11 -6.62
N PHE A 75 3.92 3.66 -7.51
CA PHE A 75 4.25 2.68 -8.54
C PHE A 75 5.30 3.24 -9.51
N VAL A 76 5.13 4.49 -9.99
CA VAL A 76 6.09 5.19 -10.85
C VAL A 76 7.46 5.30 -10.19
N THR A 77 7.50 5.72 -8.92
CA THR A 77 8.76 5.84 -8.17
C THR A 77 9.45 4.48 -8.02
N GLY A 78 8.69 3.44 -7.69
CA GLY A 78 9.23 2.09 -7.55
C GLY A 78 9.70 1.50 -8.87
N ALA A 79 8.92 1.66 -9.94
CA ALA A 79 9.27 1.21 -11.28
C ALA A 79 10.62 1.82 -11.73
N ALA A 80 10.81 3.13 -11.54
CA ALA A 80 12.06 3.80 -11.84
C ALA A 80 13.25 3.22 -11.04
N GLY A 81 13.05 2.93 -9.76
CA GLY A 81 14.06 2.33 -8.90
C GLY A 81 14.48 0.90 -9.31
N TYR A 82 13.62 0.20 -10.02
CA TYR A 82 13.87 -1.15 -10.54
C TYR A 82 14.17 -1.19 -12.05
N GLY A 83 14.28 -0.03 -12.69
CA GLY A 83 14.61 0.07 -14.12
C GLY A 83 13.47 -0.36 -15.05
N PHE A 84 12.20 -0.28 -14.59
CA PHE A 84 11.03 -0.58 -15.41
C PHE A 84 10.62 0.63 -16.25
N ASP A 85 10.49 0.41 -17.55
CA ASP A 85 9.85 1.33 -18.47
C ASP A 85 8.33 1.11 -18.46
N LEU A 86 7.59 2.05 -17.91
CA LEU A 86 6.14 1.96 -17.77
C LEU A 86 5.39 2.18 -19.08
N GLU A 87 5.98 2.93 -20.03
CA GLU A 87 5.41 3.11 -21.36
C GLU A 87 5.49 1.79 -22.13
N LYS A 88 6.67 1.15 -22.12
CA LYS A 88 6.83 -0.18 -22.70
C LYS A 88 5.94 -1.23 -22.03
N LEU A 89 5.86 -1.20 -20.69
CA LEU A 89 4.95 -2.09 -19.96
C LEU A 89 3.51 -1.92 -20.44
N ALA A 90 3.06 -0.67 -20.61
CA ALA A 90 1.72 -0.40 -21.12
C ALA A 90 1.52 -0.94 -22.55
N ASP A 91 2.51 -0.80 -23.42
CA ASP A 91 2.45 -1.35 -24.77
C ASP A 91 2.33 -2.89 -24.77
N ASP A 92 3.04 -3.54 -23.86
CA ASP A 92 3.09 -5.01 -23.80
C ASP A 92 1.81 -5.63 -23.21
N ILE A 93 1.15 -4.97 -22.22
CA ILE A 93 0.07 -5.63 -21.45
C ILE A 93 -1.31 -4.97 -21.56
N TYR A 94 -1.44 -3.75 -22.08
CA TYR A 94 -2.70 -2.99 -22.05
C TYR A 94 -3.89 -3.78 -22.60
N GLU A 95 -3.71 -4.46 -23.74
CA GLU A 95 -4.77 -5.24 -24.41
C GLU A 95 -5.15 -6.52 -23.62
N THR A 96 -4.32 -6.94 -22.69
CA THR A 96 -4.58 -8.12 -21.83
C THR A 96 -5.28 -7.77 -20.53
N LEU A 97 -5.39 -6.48 -20.21
CA LEU A 97 -5.99 -6.01 -18.95
C LEU A 97 -7.52 -6.20 -18.94
N PRO A 98 -8.11 -6.53 -17.79
CA PRO A 98 -9.56 -6.68 -17.67
C PRO A 98 -10.28 -5.35 -17.94
N ARG A 99 -11.26 -5.37 -18.84
CA ARG A 99 -11.97 -4.18 -19.33
C ARG A 99 -12.61 -3.34 -18.23
N VAL A 100 -13.18 -3.96 -17.22
CA VAL A 100 -13.86 -3.25 -16.11
C VAL A 100 -12.87 -2.36 -15.36
N GLU A 101 -11.71 -2.89 -15.00
CA GLU A 101 -10.67 -2.14 -14.28
C GLU A 101 -10.03 -1.08 -15.16
N VAL A 102 -9.91 -1.32 -16.45
CA VAL A 102 -9.44 -0.33 -17.43
C VAL A 102 -10.42 0.84 -17.53
N GLU A 103 -11.72 0.58 -17.60
CA GLU A 103 -12.75 1.61 -17.64
C GLU A 103 -12.78 2.44 -16.35
N GLU A 104 -12.68 1.80 -15.18
CA GLU A 104 -12.55 2.50 -13.91
C GLU A 104 -11.28 3.37 -13.83
N ALA A 105 -10.16 2.89 -14.37
CA ALA A 105 -8.90 3.63 -14.43
C ALA A 105 -8.98 4.81 -15.40
N TYR A 106 -9.66 4.64 -16.54
CA TYR A 106 -9.93 5.72 -17.49
C TYR A 106 -10.76 6.83 -16.86
N ASN A 107 -11.86 6.48 -16.20
CA ASN A 107 -12.72 7.45 -15.51
C ASN A 107 -11.96 8.21 -14.42
N PHE A 108 -11.05 7.53 -13.72
CA PHE A 108 -10.19 8.16 -12.74
C PHE A 108 -9.17 9.11 -13.39
N LEU A 109 -8.61 8.76 -14.55
CA LEU A 109 -7.72 9.64 -15.30
C LEU A 109 -8.44 10.91 -15.74
N GLU A 110 -9.65 10.81 -16.28
CA GLU A 110 -10.46 11.98 -16.68
C GLU A 110 -10.74 12.90 -15.47
N TRP A 111 -11.10 12.30 -14.32
CA TRP A 111 -11.28 13.08 -13.09
C TRP A 111 -9.97 13.80 -12.66
N ILE A 112 -8.82 13.15 -12.80
CA ILE A 112 -7.50 13.76 -12.50
C ILE A 112 -7.20 14.93 -13.45
N LYS A 113 -7.51 14.78 -14.74
CA LYS A 113 -7.35 15.86 -15.73
C LYS A 113 -8.19 17.08 -15.35
N ASP A 114 -9.46 16.88 -15.00
CA ASP A 114 -10.35 17.96 -14.56
C ASP A 114 -9.83 18.70 -13.32
N LYS A 115 -9.28 17.96 -12.36
CA LYS A 115 -8.67 18.51 -11.13
C LYS A 115 -7.28 19.08 -11.33
N LYS A 116 -6.71 19.01 -12.55
CA LYS A 116 -5.32 19.40 -12.86
C LYS A 116 -4.30 18.75 -11.90
N SER A 117 -4.59 17.53 -11.46
CA SER A 117 -3.71 16.76 -10.58
C SER A 117 -2.58 16.10 -11.33
N GLN A 118 -1.56 15.61 -10.60
CA GLN A 118 -0.36 15.04 -11.20
C GLN A 118 -0.63 13.74 -11.96
N ARG A 119 -0.12 13.66 -13.18
CA ARG A 119 -0.09 12.45 -14.00
C ARG A 119 1.29 11.77 -14.02
N TYR A 120 2.23 12.27 -13.26
CA TYR A 120 3.59 11.72 -13.09
C TYR A 120 4.41 11.60 -14.39
N GLY A 121 4.08 12.39 -15.43
CA GLY A 121 4.75 12.34 -16.74
C GLY A 121 4.34 11.17 -17.62
N LEU A 122 3.39 10.33 -17.21
CA LEU A 122 2.91 9.20 -17.99
C LEU A 122 1.98 9.63 -19.14
N THR A 123 2.01 8.87 -20.24
CA THR A 123 0.95 8.89 -21.25
C THR A 123 -0.37 8.42 -20.64
N ASP A 124 -1.49 8.70 -21.30
CA ASP A 124 -2.80 8.23 -20.83
C ASP A 124 -2.85 6.69 -20.75
N LYS A 125 -2.30 6.00 -21.75
CA LYS A 125 -2.22 4.53 -21.79
C LYS A 125 -1.42 3.97 -20.62
N ALA A 126 -0.24 4.51 -20.35
CA ALA A 126 0.60 4.08 -19.23
C ALA A 126 -0.03 4.40 -17.87
N PHE A 127 -0.67 5.56 -17.72
CA PHE A 127 -1.40 5.90 -16.50
C PHE A 127 -2.55 4.91 -16.24
N ILE A 128 -3.38 4.63 -17.25
CA ILE A 128 -4.49 3.67 -17.16
C ILE A 128 -3.95 2.28 -16.80
N THR A 129 -2.87 1.85 -17.46
CA THR A 129 -2.23 0.55 -17.16
C THR A 129 -1.82 0.47 -15.69
N VAL A 130 -1.08 1.45 -15.19
CA VAL A 130 -0.60 1.45 -13.80
C VAL A 130 -1.76 1.55 -12.80
N ASP A 131 -2.78 2.36 -13.07
CA ASP A 131 -3.96 2.45 -12.21
C ASP A 131 -4.76 1.15 -12.21
N THR A 132 -4.84 0.47 -13.35
CA THR A 132 -5.46 -0.86 -13.47
C THR A 132 -4.69 -1.90 -12.66
N LEU A 133 -3.37 -1.95 -12.75
CA LEU A 133 -2.53 -2.84 -11.92
C LEU A 133 -2.74 -2.61 -10.43
N LYS A 134 -2.80 -1.35 -9.99
CA LYS A 134 -3.13 -0.98 -8.61
C LYS A 134 -4.50 -1.54 -8.19
N ARG A 135 -5.52 -1.41 -9.03
CA ARG A 135 -6.88 -1.92 -8.75
C ARG A 135 -6.89 -3.44 -8.64
N LEU A 136 -6.27 -4.13 -9.58
CA LEU A 136 -6.14 -5.59 -9.57
C LEU A 136 -5.44 -6.10 -8.30
N TRP A 137 -4.33 -5.45 -7.91
CA TRP A 137 -3.63 -5.80 -6.69
C TRP A 137 -4.53 -5.63 -5.45
N ARG A 138 -5.24 -4.50 -5.34
CA ARG A 138 -6.16 -4.23 -4.22
C ARG A 138 -7.31 -5.23 -4.16
N LYS A 139 -7.87 -5.63 -5.30
CA LYS A 139 -8.90 -6.69 -5.36
C LYS A 139 -8.35 -8.07 -4.94
N ALA A 140 -7.09 -8.33 -5.20
CA ALA A 140 -6.41 -9.56 -4.78
C ALA A 140 -6.01 -9.56 -3.28
N HIS A 141 -6.02 -8.39 -2.62
CA HIS A 141 -5.60 -8.21 -1.23
C HIS A 141 -6.70 -7.51 -0.40
N PRO A 142 -7.88 -8.11 -0.25
CA PRO A 142 -9.02 -7.44 0.39
C PRO A 142 -8.79 -7.18 1.88
N ALA A 143 -8.13 -8.07 2.61
CA ALA A 143 -7.83 -7.88 4.02
C ALA A 143 -6.82 -6.76 4.23
N THR A 144 -5.82 -6.65 3.35
CA THR A 144 -4.82 -5.55 3.38
C THR A 144 -5.48 -4.19 3.11
N THR A 145 -6.41 -4.11 2.17
CA THR A 145 -7.17 -2.86 1.95
C THR A 145 -8.10 -2.56 3.12
N GLY A 146 -8.67 -3.58 3.75
CA GLY A 146 -9.51 -3.48 4.94
C GLY A 146 -8.75 -2.91 6.15
N ILE A 147 -7.53 -3.38 6.41
CA ILE A 147 -6.73 -2.86 7.54
C ILE A 147 -6.33 -1.40 7.32
N TRP A 148 -6.08 -0.95 6.08
CA TRP A 148 -5.84 0.47 5.83
C TRP A 148 -7.03 1.34 6.24
N ALA A 149 -8.25 0.93 5.85
CA ALA A 149 -9.47 1.64 6.22
C ALA A 149 -9.68 1.64 7.75
N ALA A 150 -9.44 0.51 8.40
CA ALA A 150 -9.56 0.38 9.86
C ALA A 150 -8.54 1.27 10.59
N ILE A 151 -7.27 1.30 10.18
CA ILE A 151 -6.22 2.16 10.75
C ILE A 151 -6.58 3.63 10.57
N GLN A 152 -7.02 4.03 9.35
CA GLN A 152 -7.42 5.41 9.09
C GLN A 152 -8.53 5.85 10.04
N ARG A 153 -9.61 5.07 10.08
CA ARG A 153 -10.76 5.35 10.94
C ARG A 153 -10.40 5.36 12.42
N ALA A 154 -9.62 4.39 12.90
CA ALA A 154 -9.21 4.33 14.30
C ALA A 154 -8.36 5.53 14.72
N ALA A 155 -7.39 5.94 13.87
CA ALA A 155 -6.58 7.11 14.14
C ALA A 155 -7.41 8.41 14.17
N GLU A 156 -8.30 8.61 13.18
CA GLU A 156 -9.19 9.77 13.11
C GLU A 156 -10.11 9.84 14.33
N LEU A 157 -10.83 8.75 14.62
CA LEU A 157 -11.75 8.71 15.74
C LEU A 157 -11.03 8.90 17.09
N ALA A 158 -9.86 8.29 17.30
CA ALA A 158 -9.09 8.50 18.52
C ALA A 158 -8.70 9.98 18.71
N ILE A 159 -8.34 10.68 17.63
CA ILE A 159 -8.01 12.12 17.69
C ILE A 159 -9.25 12.96 17.97
N ILE A 160 -10.37 12.69 17.30
CA ILE A 160 -11.60 13.49 17.37
C ILE A 160 -12.30 13.29 18.72
N THR A 161 -12.52 12.03 19.11
CA THR A 161 -13.33 11.67 20.28
C THR A 161 -12.54 11.63 21.57
N ARG A 162 -11.21 11.53 21.49
CA ARG A 162 -10.31 11.26 22.63
C ARG A 162 -10.50 9.88 23.28
N GLU A 163 -11.37 9.05 22.73
CA GLU A 163 -11.61 7.68 23.18
C GLU A 163 -10.69 6.69 22.46
N PRO A 164 -10.20 5.65 23.15
CA PRO A 164 -9.40 4.61 22.51
C PRO A 164 -10.16 3.90 21.39
N GLN A 165 -9.47 3.62 20.30
CA GLN A 165 -9.99 2.91 19.14
C GLN A 165 -9.10 1.71 18.81
N GLU A 166 -9.68 0.69 18.16
CA GLU A 166 -8.95 -0.51 17.76
C GLU A 166 -9.02 -0.74 16.26
N ALA A 167 -7.93 -1.27 15.71
CA ALA A 167 -7.83 -1.75 14.32
C ALA A 167 -7.05 -3.07 14.32
N GLY A 168 -7.73 -4.20 14.34
CA GLY A 168 -7.13 -5.52 14.51
C GLY A 168 -6.32 -5.61 15.81
N LEU A 169 -5.03 -5.88 15.71
CA LEU A 169 -4.12 -6.00 16.86
C LEU A 169 -3.57 -4.65 17.36
N LEU A 170 -4.01 -3.56 16.77
CA LEU A 170 -3.52 -2.21 17.07
C LEU A 170 -4.52 -1.45 17.93
N LYS A 171 -4.03 -0.65 18.88
CA LYS A 171 -4.86 0.26 19.66
C LYS A 171 -4.35 1.68 19.51
N PHE A 172 -5.26 2.58 19.14
CA PHE A 172 -5.02 4.01 18.95
C PHE A 172 -5.61 4.76 20.13
N GLU A 173 -4.83 5.62 20.78
CA GLU A 173 -5.30 6.41 21.92
C GLU A 173 -4.63 7.77 21.97
N MET A 174 -5.34 8.79 22.45
CA MET A 174 -4.76 10.08 22.74
C MET A 174 -4.28 10.15 24.20
N LYS A 175 -2.98 10.48 24.38
CA LYS A 175 -2.45 10.81 25.71
C LYS A 175 -1.93 12.26 25.70
N GLY A 176 -2.71 13.16 26.29
CA GLY A 176 -2.51 14.60 26.11
C GLY A 176 -2.62 14.97 24.64
N ALA A 177 -1.60 15.62 24.09
CA ALA A 177 -1.54 16.00 22.67
C ALA A 177 -0.94 14.94 21.75
N TRP A 178 -0.64 13.72 22.23
CA TRP A 178 0.05 12.68 21.51
C TRP A 178 -0.93 11.58 21.09
N LEU A 179 -1.01 11.27 19.79
CA LEU A 179 -1.59 10.03 19.34
C LEU A 179 -0.57 8.91 19.57
N ARG A 180 -0.96 7.88 20.31
CA ARG A 180 -0.16 6.69 20.53
C ARG A 180 -0.81 5.50 19.87
N VAL A 181 0.01 4.71 19.19
CA VAL A 181 -0.40 3.43 18.58
C VAL A 181 0.31 2.32 19.36
N ARG A 182 -0.46 1.54 20.11
CA ARG A 182 0.04 0.34 20.78
C ARG A 182 0.14 -0.78 19.77
N LEU A 183 1.34 -1.33 19.64
CA LEU A 183 1.65 -2.47 18.78
C LEU A 183 1.30 -3.79 19.49
N ALA A 184 1.19 -4.88 18.72
CA ALA A 184 1.01 -6.23 19.28
C ALA A 184 2.10 -6.63 20.28
N SER A 185 3.33 -6.10 20.13
CA SER A 185 4.44 -6.28 21.07
C SER A 185 4.26 -5.54 22.41
N GLY A 186 3.21 -4.72 22.57
CA GLY A 186 3.00 -3.84 23.72
C GLY A 186 3.75 -2.51 23.67
N ARG A 187 4.67 -2.32 22.71
CA ARG A 187 5.36 -1.03 22.49
C ARG A 187 4.43 0.00 21.89
N TYR A 188 4.83 1.27 21.98
CA TYR A 188 4.06 2.40 21.44
C TYR A 188 4.84 3.13 20.36
N LEU A 189 4.16 3.42 19.24
CA LEU A 189 4.53 4.50 18.34
C LEU A 189 3.82 5.78 18.79
N CYS A 190 4.53 6.88 18.76
CA CYS A 190 4.03 8.15 19.28
C CYS A 190 4.09 9.25 18.21
N TYR A 191 2.97 9.94 18.01
CA TYR A 191 2.81 11.02 17.04
C TYR A 191 2.45 12.32 17.81
N PRO A 192 3.46 13.21 18.03
CA PRO A 192 3.27 14.43 18.82
C PRO A 192 2.31 15.41 18.16
N PHE A 193 1.49 16.07 18.96
CA PHE A 193 0.56 17.12 18.53
C PHE A 193 -0.34 16.69 17.38
N ALA A 194 -0.79 15.42 17.43
CA ALA A 194 -1.66 14.87 16.41
C ALA A 194 -3.00 15.60 16.37
N LYS A 195 -3.42 15.95 15.15
CA LYS A 195 -4.71 16.59 14.86
C LYS A 195 -5.32 16.04 13.57
N TYR A 196 -6.62 16.19 13.50
CA TYR A 196 -7.41 15.84 12.32
C TYR A 196 -8.12 17.07 11.77
N ASP A 197 -8.14 17.21 10.48
CA ASP A 197 -8.83 18.25 9.73
C ASP A 197 -9.60 17.58 8.59
N ASN A 198 -10.86 17.96 8.37
CA ASN A 198 -11.74 17.35 7.38
C ASN A 198 -11.21 17.46 5.93
N GLU A 199 -10.46 18.52 5.63
CA GLU A 199 -9.91 18.75 4.28
C GLU A 199 -8.48 18.20 4.14
N LYS A 200 -7.69 18.28 5.22
CA LYS A 200 -6.25 17.99 5.21
C LYS A 200 -5.90 16.61 5.76
N GLY A 201 -6.85 15.94 6.44
CA GLY A 201 -6.63 14.64 7.06
C GLY A 201 -5.81 14.73 8.37
N ILE A 202 -5.11 13.65 8.68
CA ILE A 202 -4.30 13.53 9.90
C ILE A 202 -2.96 14.22 9.71
N SER A 203 -2.52 14.98 10.73
CA SER A 203 -1.17 15.53 10.80
C SER A 203 -0.61 15.42 12.22
N TYR A 204 0.70 15.47 12.34
CA TYR A 204 1.44 15.47 13.60
C TYR A 204 2.75 16.24 13.44
N TYR A 205 3.46 16.55 14.53
CA TYR A 205 4.78 17.16 14.46
C TYR A 205 5.89 16.12 14.52
N GLY A 206 6.88 16.27 13.66
CA GLY A 206 8.02 15.36 13.58
C GLY A 206 9.17 15.94 12.76
N VAL A 207 10.26 15.19 12.68
CA VAL A 207 11.39 15.54 11.83
C VAL A 207 11.09 15.07 10.39
N ASP A 208 10.92 16.02 9.48
CA ASP A 208 10.74 15.70 8.07
C ASP A 208 11.99 15.03 7.48
N ARG A 209 11.80 13.92 6.78
CA ARG A 209 12.90 13.07 6.27
C ARG A 209 13.78 13.76 5.22
N TYR A 210 13.23 14.72 4.49
CA TYR A 210 13.93 15.44 3.42
C TYR A 210 14.58 16.73 3.91
N THR A 211 13.80 17.58 4.61
CA THR A 211 14.29 18.88 5.10
C THR A 211 15.07 18.79 6.40
N ARG A 212 14.94 17.66 7.13
CA ARG A 212 15.52 17.42 8.46
C ARG A 212 15.05 18.43 9.52
N LYS A 213 13.96 19.15 9.26
CA LYS A 213 13.38 20.13 10.18
C LYS A 213 12.22 19.54 10.97
N TRP A 214 12.07 19.98 12.20
CA TRP A 214 10.89 19.70 13.01
C TRP A 214 9.74 20.54 12.51
N GLN A 215 8.71 19.90 11.98
CA GLN A 215 7.58 20.56 11.35
C GLN A 215 6.32 19.70 11.38
N GLU A 216 5.20 20.28 10.97
CA GLU A 216 3.96 19.55 10.78
C GLU A 216 4.08 18.61 9.56
N ILE A 217 3.75 17.34 9.78
CA ILE A 217 3.80 16.26 8.79
C ILE A 217 2.40 15.69 8.60
N ARG A 218 1.93 15.62 7.38
CA ARG A 218 0.69 14.90 7.06
C ARG A 218 0.94 13.40 7.01
N THR A 219 -0.04 12.65 7.52
CA THR A 219 0.00 11.19 7.48
C THR A 219 -1.35 10.60 7.10
N TYR A 220 -1.34 9.32 6.79
CA TYR A 220 -2.51 8.54 6.43
C TYR A 220 -2.25 7.06 6.75
N SER A 221 -3.25 6.21 6.61
CA SER A 221 -3.18 4.79 6.98
C SER A 221 -1.97 4.04 6.43
N GLY A 222 -1.59 4.29 5.17
CA GLY A 222 -0.43 3.65 4.56
C GLY A 222 0.88 4.00 5.27
N LYS A 223 1.08 5.27 5.60
CA LYS A 223 2.25 5.73 6.37
C LYS A 223 2.25 5.26 7.82
N LEU A 224 1.07 5.20 8.43
CA LEU A 224 0.93 4.64 9.78
C LEU A 224 1.28 3.15 9.77
N LEU A 225 0.76 2.38 8.80
CA LEU A 225 1.06 0.95 8.67
C LEU A 225 2.55 0.70 8.33
N GLU A 226 3.16 1.52 7.46
CA GLU A 226 4.60 1.46 7.17
C GLU A 226 5.41 1.59 8.48
N ASN A 227 5.14 2.63 9.28
CA ASN A 227 5.81 2.82 10.56
C ASN A 227 5.57 1.66 11.53
N ILE A 228 4.36 1.11 11.58
CA ILE A 228 3.99 -0.04 12.41
C ILE A 228 4.79 -1.29 11.97
N CYS A 229 4.92 -1.53 10.69
CA CYS A 229 5.65 -2.68 10.17
C CYS A 229 7.18 -2.56 10.32
N GLN A 230 7.72 -1.33 10.33
CA GLN A 230 9.15 -1.07 10.46
C GLN A 230 9.64 -0.98 11.92
N SER A 231 8.74 -1.13 12.89
CA SER A 231 9.02 -0.92 14.34
C SER A 231 9.35 -2.19 15.12
#